data_5754adfd77cb338a12665fa565b39600
#
_entry.id   5754adfd77cb338a12665fa565b39600
#
_cell.length_a   1.000
_cell.length_b   1.000
_cell.length_c   1.000
_cell.angle_alpha   90.00
_cell.angle_beta   90.00
_cell.angle_gamma   90.00
#
_symmetry.space_group_name_H-M   'P 1'
#
loop_
_entity.id
_entity.type
_entity.pdbx_description
1 polymer ?
#
loop_
_entity_poly.entity_id
_entity_poly.type
_entity_poly.pdbx_seq_one_letter_code
_entity_poly.pdbx_strand_id
1 'polypeptide(L)'
;EVRAFLIKYYGQGTGQDIKAPLDTVTAQDRFGLVTINGTDYQIVDIGLRMLEPKELYGCQGFPEDYIIDHDYTGKTYPRSEQVRRCGNAVCPPLPAALVKANLPEMCKMQRMPNMTIKEEDAGQLKFA
;
A
#
# COMPACT_ATOMS: atom_id res chain seq x y z
N GLU A 1 29.08 5.10 5.37
CA GLU A 1 27.71 5.41 5.80
C GLU A 1 26.77 5.35 4.59
N VAL A 2 25.59 4.76 4.77
CA VAL A 2 24.54 4.74 3.73
C VAL A 2 23.49 5.77 4.12
N ARG A 3 23.19 6.69 3.23
CA ARG A 3 22.12 7.67 3.37
C ARG A 3 21.04 7.44 2.32
N ALA A 4 19.80 7.44 2.72
CA ALA A 4 18.66 7.27 1.82
C ALA A 4 17.62 8.38 2.02
N PHE A 5 17.00 8.84 0.93
CA PHE A 5 15.90 9.80 0.95
C PHE A 5 14.98 9.59 -0.26
N LEU A 6 13.77 10.13 -0.17
CA LEU A 6 12.79 10.05 -1.24
C LEU A 6 12.80 11.31 -2.09
N ILE A 7 12.70 11.17 -3.40
CA ILE A 7 12.45 12.27 -4.34
C ILE A 7 11.01 12.19 -4.84
N LYS A 8 10.35 13.33 -4.93
CA LYS A 8 9.00 13.47 -5.49
C LYS A 8 9.08 14.07 -6.88
N TYR A 9 8.39 13.47 -7.85
CA TYR A 9 8.34 13.91 -9.25
C TYR A 9 7.05 14.67 -9.58
N TYR A 10 6.56 15.53 -8.65
CA TYR A 10 5.43 16.41 -8.94
C TYR A 10 5.62 17.79 -8.30
N GLY A 11 5.28 18.82 -9.05
CA GLY A 11 5.44 20.21 -8.63
C GLY A 11 6.91 20.59 -8.40
N GLN A 12 7.15 21.49 -7.46
CA GLN A 12 8.50 21.88 -7.01
C GLN A 12 8.95 21.00 -5.83
N GLY A 13 8.75 19.69 -5.95
CA GLY A 13 9.04 18.74 -4.87
C GLY A 13 10.53 18.70 -4.53
N THR A 14 10.84 18.95 -3.27
CA THR A 14 12.15 18.70 -2.66
C THR A 14 12.23 17.26 -2.16
N GLY A 15 13.43 16.80 -1.82
CA GLY A 15 13.62 15.50 -1.17
C GLY A 15 12.83 15.39 0.13
N GLN A 16 12.43 14.16 0.49
CA GLN A 16 11.71 13.84 1.71
C GLN A 16 12.53 12.86 2.55
N ASP A 17 12.56 13.07 3.87
CA ASP A 17 13.19 12.12 4.79
C ASP A 17 12.45 10.77 4.73
N ILE A 18 13.20 9.68 4.63
CA ILE A 18 12.66 8.32 4.59
C ILE A 18 11.89 7.94 5.87
N LYS A 19 12.15 8.62 6.99
CA LYS A 19 11.47 8.42 8.27
C LYS A 19 10.21 9.24 8.43
N ALA A 20 9.99 10.23 7.56
CA ALA A 20 8.78 11.03 7.57
C ALA A 20 7.60 10.28 6.91
N PRO A 21 6.35 10.56 7.30
CA PRO A 21 5.18 10.04 6.59
C PRO A 21 5.25 10.36 5.10
N LEU A 22 4.93 9.38 4.25
CA LEU A 22 4.92 9.58 2.80
C LEU A 22 3.84 10.60 2.42
N ASP A 23 4.17 11.50 1.51
CA ASP A 23 3.20 12.41 0.91
C ASP A 23 2.15 11.66 0.07
N THR A 24 1.13 12.36 -0.39
CA THR A 24 0.01 11.79 -1.15
C THR A 24 0.48 10.89 -2.30
N VAL A 25 0.10 9.61 -2.24
CA VAL A 25 0.33 8.64 -3.30
C VAL A 25 -0.67 8.91 -4.43
N THR A 26 -0.15 9.22 -5.61
CA THR A 26 -0.96 9.48 -6.81
C THR A 26 -1.13 8.23 -7.67
N ALA A 27 -2.04 8.27 -8.63
CA ALA A 27 -2.26 7.19 -9.60
C ALA A 27 -1.10 7.00 -10.61
N GLN A 28 -0.05 7.80 -10.52
CA GLN A 28 1.16 7.73 -11.33
C GLN A 28 2.39 7.54 -10.43
N ASP A 29 3.44 6.89 -10.96
CA ASP A 29 4.72 6.75 -10.29
C ASP A 29 5.38 8.13 -10.07
N ARG A 30 5.44 8.58 -8.81
CA ARG A 30 5.94 9.90 -8.43
C ARG A 30 7.02 9.87 -7.36
N PHE A 31 7.35 8.70 -6.82
CA PHE A 31 8.34 8.57 -5.75
C PHE A 31 9.54 7.76 -6.21
N GLY A 32 10.72 8.34 -6.08
CA GLY A 32 12.00 7.67 -6.29
C GLY A 32 12.79 7.57 -4.98
N LEU A 33 13.36 6.40 -4.71
CA LEU A 33 14.29 6.19 -3.61
C LEU A 33 15.71 6.44 -4.08
N VAL A 34 16.39 7.39 -3.44
CA VAL A 34 17.82 7.65 -3.65
C VAL A 34 18.60 7.06 -2.51
N THR A 35 19.63 6.29 -2.84
CA THR A 35 20.56 5.72 -1.88
C THR A 35 21.97 6.21 -2.21
N ILE A 36 22.66 6.77 -1.22
CA ILE A 36 24.03 7.25 -1.36
C ILE A 36 24.93 6.42 -0.47
N ASN A 37 25.89 5.75 -1.07
CA ASN A 37 26.95 5.03 -0.37
C ASN A 37 28.21 5.88 -0.36
N GLY A 38 28.80 6.10 0.81
CA GLY A 38 30.01 6.88 0.91
C GLY A 38 30.62 6.88 2.30
N THR A 39 31.82 7.43 2.38
CA THR A 39 32.47 7.85 3.62
C THR A 39 32.27 9.36 3.84
N ASP A 40 32.61 9.89 5.00
CA ASP A 40 32.35 11.31 5.35
C ASP A 40 32.93 12.33 4.36
N TYR A 41 33.84 11.89 3.48
CA TYR A 41 34.56 12.75 2.52
C TYR A 41 34.43 12.33 1.06
N GLN A 42 33.81 11.17 0.78
CA GLN A 42 33.73 10.67 -0.59
C GLN A 42 32.45 9.88 -0.81
N ILE A 43 31.69 10.25 -1.85
CA ILE A 43 30.54 9.47 -2.36
C ILE A 43 31.13 8.36 -3.24
N VAL A 44 30.81 7.10 -2.92
CA VAL A 44 31.27 5.91 -3.66
C VAL A 44 30.25 5.51 -4.71
N ASP A 45 28.95 5.60 -4.40
CA ASP A 45 27.89 5.22 -5.31
C ASP A 45 26.57 5.96 -5.00
N ILE A 46 25.75 6.19 -6.03
CA ILE A 46 24.40 6.77 -5.93
C ILE A 46 23.44 5.88 -6.70
N GLY A 47 22.50 5.24 -5.99
CA GLY A 47 21.42 4.47 -6.56
C GLY A 47 20.12 5.28 -6.60
N LEU A 48 19.38 5.20 -7.72
CA LEU A 48 18.04 5.78 -7.87
C LEU A 48 17.10 4.74 -8.47
N ARG A 49 15.96 4.51 -7.82
CA ARG A 49 14.87 3.68 -8.37
C ARG A 49 13.51 4.25 -7.99
N MET A 50 12.49 3.92 -8.77
CA MET A 50 11.11 4.20 -8.37
C MET A 50 10.67 3.22 -7.27
N LEU A 51 9.77 3.67 -6.39
CA LEU A 51 9.16 2.80 -5.39
C LEU A 51 8.36 1.68 -6.05
N GLU A 52 8.46 0.49 -5.50
CA GLU A 52 7.67 -0.65 -5.96
C GLU A 52 6.20 -0.54 -5.50
N PRO A 53 5.23 -1.11 -6.27
CA PRO A 53 3.83 -1.07 -5.86
C PRO A 53 3.59 -1.56 -4.44
N LYS A 54 4.24 -2.64 -4.00
CA LYS A 54 4.14 -3.15 -2.62
C LYS A 54 4.58 -2.13 -1.57
N GLU A 55 5.65 -1.39 -1.85
CA GLU A 55 6.13 -0.33 -0.95
C GLU A 55 5.09 0.79 -0.82
N LEU A 56 4.46 1.19 -1.93
CA LEU A 56 3.41 2.20 -1.94
C LEU A 56 2.17 1.76 -1.15
N TYR A 57 1.72 0.51 -1.32
CA TYR A 57 0.60 -0.06 -0.56
C TYR A 57 0.93 -0.16 0.93
N GLY A 58 2.15 -0.60 1.28
CA GLY A 58 2.63 -0.64 2.66
C GLY A 58 2.63 0.75 3.31
N CYS A 59 3.09 1.80 2.60
CA CYS A 59 3.03 3.18 3.08
C CYS A 59 1.61 3.68 3.36
N GLN A 60 0.61 3.14 2.66
CA GLN A 60 -0.81 3.44 2.92
C GLN A 60 -1.43 2.58 4.04
N GLY A 61 -0.67 1.64 4.62
CA GLY A 61 -1.14 0.77 5.70
C GLY A 61 -1.95 -0.44 5.24
N PHE A 62 -1.79 -0.87 3.99
CA PHE A 62 -2.30 -2.16 3.55
C PHE A 62 -1.49 -3.30 4.17
N PRO A 63 -2.11 -4.45 4.50
CA PRO A 63 -1.38 -5.61 5.02
C PRO A 63 -0.45 -6.22 3.95
N GLU A 64 0.61 -6.89 4.40
CA GLU A 64 1.66 -7.44 3.51
C GLU A 64 1.16 -8.53 2.57
N ASP A 65 0.11 -9.26 2.96
CA ASP A 65 -0.54 -10.32 2.20
C ASP A 65 -1.62 -9.81 1.24
N TYR A 66 -1.83 -8.49 1.17
CA TYR A 66 -2.80 -7.91 0.24
C TYR A 66 -2.41 -8.16 -1.21
N ILE A 67 -3.31 -8.80 -1.97
CA ILE A 67 -3.08 -9.18 -3.37
C ILE A 67 -3.20 -7.94 -4.28
N ILE A 68 -2.11 -7.55 -4.94
CA ILE A 68 -2.04 -6.37 -5.80
C ILE A 68 -1.73 -6.68 -7.26
N ASP A 69 -1.22 -7.87 -7.55
CA ASP A 69 -0.57 -8.25 -8.81
C ASP A 69 -1.46 -9.05 -9.77
N HIS A 70 -2.56 -9.62 -9.28
CA HIS A 70 -3.50 -10.39 -10.11
C HIS A 70 -4.95 -10.26 -9.64
N ASP A 71 -5.90 -10.69 -10.48
CA ASP A 71 -7.32 -10.79 -10.15
C ASP A 71 -7.70 -12.21 -9.69
N TYR A 72 -8.98 -12.40 -9.38
CA TYR A 72 -9.54 -13.70 -8.94
C TYR A 72 -9.45 -14.79 -10.02
N THR A 73 -9.21 -14.43 -11.29
CA THR A 73 -9.02 -15.39 -12.39
C THR A 73 -7.54 -15.77 -12.59
N GLY A 74 -6.63 -15.15 -11.83
CA GLY A 74 -5.18 -15.30 -11.98
C GLY A 74 -4.57 -14.43 -13.08
N LYS A 75 -5.33 -13.52 -13.70
CA LYS A 75 -4.80 -12.56 -14.68
C LYS A 75 -3.97 -11.50 -13.96
N THR A 76 -2.72 -11.37 -14.37
CA THR A 76 -1.77 -10.43 -13.79
C THR A 76 -2.01 -8.98 -14.24
N TYR A 77 -1.78 -8.03 -13.32
CA TYR A 77 -1.83 -6.60 -13.60
C TYR A 77 -0.42 -6.05 -13.83
N PRO A 78 -0.22 -5.22 -14.88
CA PRO A 78 1.05 -4.52 -15.08
C PRO A 78 1.32 -3.55 -13.91
N ARG A 79 2.61 -3.25 -13.68
CA ARG A 79 3.05 -2.36 -12.59
C ARG A 79 2.31 -1.01 -12.57
N SER A 80 2.13 -0.39 -13.73
CA SER A 80 1.41 0.88 -13.85
C SER A 80 -0.04 0.81 -13.35
N GLU A 81 -0.72 -0.31 -13.60
CA GLU A 81 -2.08 -0.54 -13.12
C GLU A 81 -2.11 -0.74 -11.60
N GLN A 82 -1.13 -1.45 -11.05
CA GLN A 82 -0.99 -1.63 -9.60
C GLN A 82 -0.77 -0.27 -8.90
N VAL A 83 0.12 0.59 -9.43
CA VAL A 83 0.35 1.95 -8.92
C VAL A 83 -0.91 2.81 -9.04
N ARG A 84 -1.60 2.76 -10.17
CA ARG A 84 -2.85 3.50 -10.40
C ARG A 84 -3.93 3.12 -9.37
N ARG A 85 -4.08 1.84 -9.09
CA ARG A 85 -5.03 1.33 -8.08
C ARG A 85 -4.64 1.78 -6.68
N CYS A 86 -3.35 1.75 -6.34
CA CYS A 86 -2.85 2.26 -5.07
C CYS A 86 -3.20 3.74 -4.88
N GLY A 87 -2.96 4.58 -5.88
CA GLY A 87 -3.27 6.02 -5.81
C GLY A 87 -4.77 6.33 -5.72
N ASN A 88 -5.64 5.45 -6.21
CA ASN A 88 -7.09 5.57 -6.10
C ASN A 88 -7.66 4.93 -4.82
N ALA A 89 -6.85 4.22 -4.05
CA ALA A 89 -7.28 3.55 -2.83
C ALA A 89 -7.39 4.53 -1.65
N VAL A 90 -8.22 4.18 -0.68
CA VAL A 90 -8.28 4.85 0.62
C VAL A 90 -7.40 4.09 1.61
N CYS A 91 -6.58 4.79 2.37
CA CYS A 91 -5.73 4.19 3.40
C CYS A 91 -6.57 3.43 4.44
N PRO A 92 -6.44 2.10 4.61
CA PRO A 92 -7.30 1.31 5.48
C PRO A 92 -7.39 1.78 6.93
N PRO A 93 -6.34 2.33 7.56
CA PRO A 93 -6.42 2.87 8.91
C PRO A 93 -7.43 4.01 9.09
N LEU A 94 -7.67 4.84 8.06
CA LEU A 94 -8.60 5.98 8.14
C LEU A 94 -10.05 5.53 8.34
N PRO A 95 -10.65 4.71 7.43
CA PRO A 95 -12.02 4.23 7.65
C PRO A 95 -12.14 3.38 8.92
N ALA A 96 -11.11 2.62 9.29
CA ALA A 96 -11.11 1.87 10.54
C ALA A 96 -11.22 2.81 11.77
N ALA A 97 -10.49 3.92 11.78
CA ALA A 97 -10.59 4.91 12.85
C ALA A 97 -11.97 5.59 12.88
N LEU A 98 -12.53 5.94 11.73
CA LEU A 98 -13.86 6.53 11.62
C LEU A 98 -14.96 5.58 12.14
N VAL A 99 -14.91 4.30 11.76
CA VAL A 99 -15.85 3.30 12.25
C VAL A 99 -15.75 3.14 13.76
N LYS A 100 -14.54 3.05 14.31
CA LYS A 100 -14.32 2.97 15.76
C LYS A 100 -14.87 4.18 16.51
N ALA A 101 -14.75 5.38 15.94
CA ALA A 101 -15.22 6.61 16.57
C ALA A 101 -16.74 6.76 16.50
N ASN A 102 -17.39 6.36 15.41
CA ASN A 102 -18.81 6.60 15.17
C ASN A 102 -19.71 5.41 15.53
N LEU A 103 -19.18 4.18 15.47
CA LEU A 103 -19.92 2.93 15.68
C LEU A 103 -19.13 1.97 16.59
N PRO A 104 -18.82 2.39 17.83
CA PRO A 104 -17.97 1.59 18.73
C PRO A 104 -18.59 0.23 19.11
N GLU A 105 -19.91 0.09 19.11
CA GLU A 105 -20.61 -1.16 19.36
C GLU A 105 -20.39 -2.18 18.25
N MET A 106 -20.29 -1.76 16.98
CA MET A 106 -20.00 -2.66 15.86
C MET A 106 -18.56 -3.21 15.90
N CYS A 107 -17.65 -2.49 16.54
CA CYS A 107 -16.28 -2.92 16.73
C CYS A 107 -16.11 -4.00 17.83
N LYS A 108 -17.14 -4.23 18.64
CA LYS A 108 -17.19 -5.25 19.70
C LYS A 108 -17.76 -6.58 19.22
N MET A 109 -18.29 -6.63 18.00
CA MET A 109 -18.77 -7.89 17.43
C MET A 109 -17.57 -8.84 17.28
N GLN A 110 -17.62 -9.94 18.05
CA GLN A 110 -16.69 -11.06 17.86
C GLN A 110 -16.87 -11.56 16.43
N ARG A 111 -15.74 -11.78 15.74
CA ARG A 111 -15.74 -12.56 14.51
C ARG A 111 -16.54 -13.81 14.80
N MET A 112 -17.68 -14.00 14.11
CA MET A 112 -18.34 -15.31 14.18
C MET A 112 -17.37 -16.33 13.59
N PRO A 113 -16.84 -17.26 14.38
CA PRO A 113 -16.03 -18.32 13.83
C PRO A 113 -16.96 -19.18 12.96
N ASN A 114 -16.55 -19.41 11.71
CA ASN A 114 -17.17 -20.35 10.78
C ASN A 114 -18.52 -19.95 10.16
N MET A 115 -18.56 -18.83 9.41
CA MET A 115 -19.53 -18.76 8.30
C MET A 115 -18.99 -19.67 7.16
N THR A 116 -19.38 -20.92 7.18
CA THR A 116 -19.19 -21.83 6.05
C THR A 116 -20.30 -21.61 5.05
N ILE A 117 -19.94 -21.27 3.82
CA ILE A 117 -20.87 -21.27 2.69
C ILE A 117 -21.09 -22.73 2.31
N LYS A 118 -22.34 -23.22 2.45
CA LYS A 118 -22.72 -24.54 1.98
C LYS A 118 -23.38 -24.41 0.62
N GLU A 119 -22.92 -25.19 -0.35
CA GLU A 119 -23.65 -25.41 -1.59
C GLU A 119 -24.82 -26.34 -1.32
N GLU A 120 -26.05 -25.91 -1.55
CA GLU A 120 -27.21 -26.80 -1.59
C GLU A 120 -27.41 -27.32 -3.02
N ASP A 121 -28.07 -28.49 -3.17
CA ASP A 121 -28.30 -29.22 -4.43
C ASP A 121 -28.99 -28.40 -5.56
N ALA A 122 -29.42 -27.18 -5.30
CA ALA A 122 -30.04 -26.27 -6.26
C ALA A 122 -29.12 -25.12 -6.74
N GLY A 123 -27.83 -25.13 -6.41
CA GLY A 123 -26.88 -24.08 -6.78
C GLY A 123 -27.10 -22.73 -6.09
N GLN A 124 -27.91 -22.67 -5.02
CA GLN A 124 -28.07 -21.50 -4.19
C GLN A 124 -27.11 -21.53 -3.01
N LEU A 125 -26.32 -20.47 -2.86
CA LEU A 125 -25.43 -20.29 -1.71
C LEU A 125 -26.24 -19.76 -0.53
N LYS A 126 -26.22 -20.47 0.61
CA LYS A 126 -26.78 -19.98 1.87
C LYS A 126 -25.68 -19.85 2.92
N PHE A 127 -25.77 -18.79 3.69
CA PHE A 127 -24.92 -18.59 4.88
C PHE A 127 -25.52 -19.43 6.02
N ALA A 128 -24.68 -20.29 6.60
CA ALA A 128 -25.03 -21.11 7.77
C ALA A 128 -24.45 -20.49 9.03
#